data_81969bc44bbd8f21b17724f6130557bf
#
_entry.id   81969bc44bbd8f21b17724f6130557bf
#
_cell.length_a   1.000
_cell.length_b   1.000
_cell.length_c   1.000
_cell.angle_alpha   90.00
_cell.angle_beta   90.00
_cell.angle_gamma   90.00
#
_symmetry.space_group_name_H-M   'P 1'
#
loop_
_entity.id
_entity.type
_entity.pdbx_description
1 polymer ?
#
loop_
_entity_poly.entity_id
_entity_poly.type
_entity_poly.pdbx_seq_one_letter_code
_entity_poly.pdbx_strand_id
1 'polypeptide(L)'
;MSDDAPQIPETLTGRCMCGKVTYKIIEKPLVDGLCHCNRCRPQSGTAFSTIIFIHRGALTISGETKFFDDIGTSGLRVLRRYCPACGSPLTTEPDLTPELFMVKAGTLDSNEWFHPVWELFIGRRRPWVSPVPGAKQSDGNPDI
;
A
#
# COMPACT_ATOMS: atom_id res chain seq x y z
N MET A 1 1.69 1.93 27.73
CA MET A 1 1.88 1.14 26.52
C MET A 1 1.12 -0.17 26.66
N SER A 2 0.36 -0.54 25.67
CA SER A 2 -0.43 -1.76 25.73
C SER A 2 0.37 -2.92 25.19
N ASP A 3 0.52 -3.99 26.00
CA ASP A 3 1.10 -5.24 25.57
C ASP A 3 0.12 -6.04 24.70
N ASP A 4 -1.12 -5.53 24.59
CA ASP A 4 -2.20 -6.17 23.83
C ASP A 4 -2.23 -5.73 22.35
N ALA A 5 -1.31 -4.85 21.93
CA ALA A 5 -1.23 -4.44 20.52
C ALA A 5 -0.92 -5.65 19.64
N PRO A 6 -1.64 -5.83 18.53
CA PRO A 6 -1.37 -6.94 17.63
C PRO A 6 0.06 -6.90 17.13
N GLN A 7 0.73 -8.06 17.12
CA GLN A 7 2.08 -8.20 16.61
C GLN A 7 2.04 -8.26 15.08
N ILE A 8 3.02 -7.62 14.43
CA ILE A 8 3.17 -7.71 12.99
C ILE A 8 3.77 -9.08 12.66
N PRO A 9 3.07 -9.90 11.86
CA PRO A 9 3.60 -11.21 11.46
C PRO A 9 4.85 -11.07 10.62
N GLU A 10 5.74 -12.06 10.70
CA GLU A 10 6.95 -12.11 9.87
C GLU A 10 6.66 -12.56 8.44
N THR A 11 5.54 -13.25 8.24
CA THR A 11 5.06 -13.67 6.93
C THR A 11 3.62 -13.20 6.79
N LEU A 12 3.32 -12.57 5.67
CA LEU A 12 2.01 -12.04 5.38
C LEU A 12 1.43 -12.75 4.16
N THR A 13 0.11 -12.93 4.17
CA THR A 13 -0.62 -13.38 2.99
C THR A 13 -1.75 -12.41 2.69
N GLY A 14 -2.19 -12.43 1.44
CA GLY A 14 -3.31 -11.60 1.02
C GLY A 14 -3.94 -12.11 -0.25
N ARG A 15 -5.01 -11.43 -0.68
CA ARG A 15 -5.77 -11.84 -1.84
C ARG A 15 -6.68 -10.74 -2.35
N CYS A 16 -7.05 -10.81 -3.62
CA CYS A 16 -8.10 -9.97 -4.17
C CYS A 16 -9.48 -10.40 -3.63
N MET A 17 -10.50 -9.59 -3.87
CA MET A 17 -11.84 -9.83 -3.38
C MET A 17 -12.39 -11.18 -3.84
N CYS A 18 -12.18 -11.56 -5.11
CA CYS A 18 -12.70 -12.82 -5.65
C CYS A 18 -11.82 -14.04 -5.34
N GLY A 19 -10.61 -13.85 -4.82
CA GLY A 19 -9.70 -14.91 -4.45
C GLY A 19 -8.90 -15.51 -5.59
N LYS A 20 -9.08 -15.06 -6.82
CA LYS A 20 -8.32 -15.59 -7.98
C LYS A 20 -6.86 -15.16 -7.96
N VAL A 21 -6.54 -14.07 -7.29
CA VAL A 21 -5.16 -13.62 -7.09
C VAL A 21 -4.85 -13.72 -5.61
N THR A 22 -3.77 -14.40 -5.29
CA THR A 22 -3.25 -14.52 -3.93
C THR A 22 -1.79 -14.12 -3.91
N TYR A 23 -1.28 -13.75 -2.74
CA TYR A 23 0.14 -13.40 -2.63
C TYR A 23 0.66 -13.74 -1.24
N LYS A 24 1.98 -13.82 -1.16
CA LYS A 24 2.72 -14.06 0.06
C LYS A 24 3.89 -13.09 0.16
N ILE A 25 4.12 -12.57 1.36
CA ILE A 25 5.23 -11.68 1.65
C ILE A 25 6.03 -12.34 2.78
N ILE A 26 7.34 -12.56 2.54
CA ILE A 26 8.21 -13.29 3.48
C ILE A 26 9.05 -12.37 4.35
N GLU A 27 8.58 -11.16 4.58
CA GLU A 27 9.23 -10.21 5.49
C GLU A 27 8.18 -9.35 6.18
N LYS A 28 8.57 -8.71 7.28
CA LYS A 28 7.74 -7.67 7.89
C LYS A 28 7.71 -6.43 7.00
N PRO A 29 6.62 -5.66 7.00
CA PRO A 29 6.60 -4.39 6.29
C PRO A 29 7.72 -3.46 6.76
N LEU A 30 8.36 -2.78 5.81
CA LEU A 30 9.37 -1.77 6.12
C LEU A 30 8.73 -0.54 6.74
N VAL A 31 7.61 -0.13 6.16
CA VAL A 31 6.83 1.03 6.59
C VAL A 31 5.37 0.76 6.27
N ASP A 32 4.47 1.19 7.12
CA ASP A 32 3.04 1.26 6.82
C ASP A 32 2.60 2.73 6.79
N GLY A 33 1.67 3.04 5.91
CA GLY A 33 1.31 4.44 5.73
C GLY A 33 0.00 4.67 4.99
N LEU A 34 -0.38 5.93 4.96
CA LEU A 34 -1.51 6.42 4.18
C LEU A 34 -0.98 7.34 3.09
N CYS A 35 -1.50 7.21 1.88
CA CYS A 35 -1.14 8.09 0.77
C CYS A 35 -2.36 8.91 0.36
N HIS A 36 -2.25 10.23 0.47
CA HIS A 36 -3.33 11.17 0.18
C HIS A 36 -3.26 11.75 -1.24
N CYS A 37 -2.33 11.28 -2.09
CA CYS A 37 -2.08 11.90 -3.38
C CYS A 37 -3.30 11.80 -4.33
N ASN A 38 -3.33 12.68 -5.32
CA ASN A 38 -4.43 12.76 -6.28
C ASN A 38 -4.58 11.51 -7.17
N ARG A 39 -3.57 10.66 -7.22
CA ARG A 39 -3.61 9.40 -7.97
C ARG A 39 -4.09 8.24 -7.10
N CYS A 40 -3.61 8.18 -5.86
CA CYS A 40 -3.97 7.10 -4.95
C CYS A 40 -5.44 7.14 -4.52
N ARG A 41 -6.01 8.34 -4.36
CA ARG A 41 -7.42 8.46 -3.99
C ARG A 41 -8.37 7.83 -5.02
N PRO A 42 -8.37 8.26 -6.30
CA PRO A 42 -9.27 7.64 -7.27
C PRO A 42 -8.91 6.17 -7.54
N GLN A 43 -7.62 5.82 -7.50
CA GLN A 43 -7.22 4.45 -7.76
C GLN A 43 -7.71 3.49 -6.68
N SER A 44 -7.74 3.90 -5.43
CA SER A 44 -8.26 3.09 -4.32
C SER A 44 -9.76 3.28 -4.08
N GLY A 45 -10.34 4.35 -4.63
CA GLY A 45 -11.76 4.67 -4.39
C GLY A 45 -12.04 5.17 -2.98
N THR A 46 -11.03 5.69 -2.27
CA THR A 46 -11.14 6.14 -0.89
C THR A 46 -10.47 7.52 -0.72
N ALA A 47 -10.60 8.08 0.49
CA ALA A 47 -9.97 9.36 0.83
C ALA A 47 -8.44 9.29 0.82
N PHE A 48 -7.89 8.10 1.02
CA PHE A 48 -6.45 7.82 1.00
C PHE A 48 -6.24 6.33 0.74
N SER A 49 -5.07 5.98 0.22
CA SER A 49 -4.70 4.58 0.06
C SER A 49 -3.97 4.09 1.31
N THR A 50 -4.31 2.90 1.79
CA THR A 50 -3.59 2.24 2.88
C THR A 50 -2.52 1.34 2.28
N ILE A 51 -1.26 1.54 2.65
CA ILE A 51 -0.15 0.86 2.00
C ILE A 51 0.86 0.35 3.01
N ILE A 52 1.51 -0.75 2.64
CA ILE A 52 2.74 -1.20 3.27
C ILE A 52 3.84 -1.22 2.22
N PHE A 53 5.05 -0.82 2.63
CA PHE A 53 6.24 -0.89 1.78
C PHE A 53 6.96 -2.19 2.07
N ILE A 54 7.31 -2.93 1.02
CA ILE A 54 8.06 -4.17 1.13
C ILE A 54 9.16 -4.19 0.07
N HIS A 55 10.16 -5.05 0.25
CA HIS A 55 11.11 -5.33 -0.82
C HIS A 55 10.42 -6.17 -1.90
N ARG A 56 10.68 -5.82 -3.14
CA ARG A 56 10.14 -6.53 -4.30
C ARG A 56 10.39 -8.04 -4.22
N GLY A 57 11.60 -8.43 -3.82
CA GLY A 57 12.01 -9.85 -3.76
C GLY A 57 11.29 -10.66 -2.69
N ALA A 58 10.62 -10.00 -1.75
CA ALA A 58 9.87 -10.68 -0.68
C ALA A 58 8.45 -11.06 -1.10
N LEU A 59 7.96 -10.57 -2.24
CA LEU A 59 6.60 -10.76 -2.70
C LEU A 59 6.51 -11.84 -3.76
N THR A 60 5.61 -12.80 -3.57
CA THR A 60 5.25 -13.80 -4.57
C THR A 60 3.76 -13.73 -4.82
N ILE A 61 3.36 -13.55 -6.09
CA ILE A 61 1.96 -13.43 -6.49
C ILE A 61 1.59 -14.64 -7.33
N SER A 62 0.40 -15.20 -7.06
CA SER A 62 -0.20 -16.29 -7.83
C SER A 62 -1.52 -15.83 -8.42
N GLY A 63 -1.77 -16.20 -9.67
CA GLY A 63 -2.98 -15.83 -10.41
C GLY A 63 -2.69 -14.76 -11.44
N GLU A 64 -3.65 -14.56 -12.36
CA GLU A 64 -3.53 -13.58 -13.41
C GLU A 64 -3.76 -12.18 -12.87
N THR A 65 -2.84 -11.26 -13.17
CA THR A 65 -2.98 -9.84 -12.85
C THR A 65 -2.81 -9.00 -14.10
N LYS A 66 -3.33 -7.77 -14.04
CA LYS A 66 -3.09 -6.75 -15.07
C LYS A 66 -2.55 -5.49 -14.41
N PHE A 67 -2.00 -4.62 -15.22
CA PHE A 67 -1.46 -3.34 -14.78
C PHE A 67 -2.18 -2.19 -15.45
N PHE A 68 -2.40 -1.13 -14.69
CA PHE A 68 -2.62 0.19 -15.25
C PHE A 68 -1.26 0.91 -15.28
N ASP A 69 -0.86 1.39 -16.45
CA ASP A 69 0.40 2.10 -16.66
C ASP A 69 0.19 3.59 -16.35
N ASP A 70 0.70 4.03 -15.22
CA ASP A 70 0.51 5.40 -14.71
C ASP A 70 1.84 6.14 -14.67
N ILE A 71 1.77 7.46 -14.49
CA ILE A 71 2.94 8.31 -14.28
C ILE A 71 2.84 8.93 -12.88
N GLY A 72 3.87 8.75 -12.07
CA GLY A 72 3.91 9.30 -10.73
C GLY A 72 4.32 10.78 -10.70
N THR A 73 4.32 11.35 -9.50
CA THR A 73 4.73 12.75 -9.28
C THR A 73 6.20 13.01 -9.65
N SER A 74 7.02 11.97 -9.65
CA SER A 74 8.42 12.05 -10.09
C SER A 74 8.59 12.18 -11.60
N GLY A 75 7.52 11.96 -12.38
CA GLY A 75 7.57 11.88 -13.84
C GLY A 75 7.94 10.49 -14.34
N LEU A 76 8.24 9.54 -13.45
CA LEU A 76 8.57 8.17 -13.80
C LEU A 76 7.32 7.30 -13.78
N ARG A 77 7.42 6.16 -14.46
CA ARG A 77 6.32 5.20 -14.56
C ARG A 77 5.97 4.60 -13.19
N VAL A 78 4.68 4.39 -13.00
CA VAL A 78 4.14 3.67 -11.84
C VAL A 78 3.19 2.62 -12.37
N LEU A 79 3.49 1.34 -12.17
CA LEU A 79 2.58 0.26 -12.53
C LEU A 79 1.63 0.01 -11.37
N ARG A 80 0.34 -0.04 -11.66
CA ARG A 80 -0.69 -0.33 -10.66
C ARG A 80 -1.34 -1.66 -11.00
N ARG A 81 -0.99 -2.67 -10.21
CA ARG A 81 -1.44 -4.05 -10.43
C ARG A 81 -2.82 -4.26 -9.82
N TYR A 82 -3.68 -4.96 -10.55
CA TYR A 82 -5.03 -5.28 -10.09
C TYR A 82 -5.47 -6.66 -10.59
N CYS A 83 -6.51 -7.19 -9.95
CA CYS A 83 -7.16 -8.42 -10.41
C CYS A 83 -8.08 -8.11 -11.59
N PRO A 84 -7.90 -8.74 -12.76
CA PRO A 84 -8.76 -8.44 -13.91
C PRO A 84 -10.18 -8.98 -13.75
N ALA A 85 -10.41 -9.91 -12.82
CA ALA A 85 -11.73 -10.51 -12.61
C ALA A 85 -12.61 -9.69 -11.66
N CYS A 86 -12.03 -9.13 -10.58
CA CYS A 86 -12.83 -8.40 -9.60
C CYS A 86 -12.42 -6.93 -9.46
N GLY A 87 -11.31 -6.51 -10.06
CA GLY A 87 -10.85 -5.12 -10.02
C GLY A 87 -10.11 -4.72 -8.75
N SER A 88 -9.89 -5.63 -7.80
CA SER A 88 -9.18 -5.27 -6.56
C SER A 88 -7.79 -4.73 -6.88
N PRO A 89 -7.43 -3.52 -6.40
CA PRO A 89 -6.07 -3.02 -6.50
C PRO A 89 -5.18 -3.80 -5.54
N LEU A 90 -4.00 -4.20 -5.98
CA LEU A 90 -3.11 -5.07 -5.21
C LEU A 90 -1.81 -4.39 -4.85
N THR A 91 -1.07 -3.91 -5.85
CA THR A 91 0.23 -3.29 -5.64
C THR A 91 0.37 -2.00 -6.42
N THR A 92 1.29 -1.16 -5.96
CA THR A 92 1.84 -0.03 -6.69
C THR A 92 3.34 -0.28 -6.83
N GLU A 93 3.84 -0.22 -8.07
CA GLU A 93 5.21 -0.60 -8.41
C GLU A 93 5.88 0.56 -9.13
N PRO A 94 6.50 1.50 -8.38
CA PRO A 94 7.08 2.70 -8.99
C PRO A 94 8.50 2.47 -9.51
N ASP A 95 8.79 3.00 -10.70
CA ASP A 95 10.15 2.97 -11.25
C ASP A 95 11.14 3.79 -10.41
N LEU A 96 10.64 4.80 -9.66
CA LEU A 96 11.47 5.60 -8.77
C LEU A 96 12.18 4.76 -7.71
N THR A 97 11.51 3.72 -7.23
CA THR A 97 12.04 2.81 -6.21
C THR A 97 11.84 1.38 -6.68
N PRO A 98 12.65 0.90 -7.67
CA PRO A 98 12.40 -0.41 -8.28
C PRO A 98 12.55 -1.59 -7.30
N GLU A 99 13.25 -1.38 -6.19
CA GLU A 99 13.43 -2.42 -5.17
C GLU A 99 12.28 -2.47 -4.16
N LEU A 100 11.40 -1.48 -4.16
CA LEU A 100 10.32 -1.37 -3.18
C LEU A 100 8.97 -1.36 -3.87
N PHE A 101 8.07 -2.23 -3.41
CA PHE A 101 6.68 -2.24 -3.83
C PHE A 101 5.80 -1.77 -2.68
N MET A 102 4.70 -1.14 -3.04
CA MET A 102 3.64 -0.83 -2.09
C MET A 102 2.50 -1.82 -2.28
N VAL A 103 2.11 -2.48 -1.20
CA VAL A 103 0.99 -3.43 -1.21
C VAL A 103 -0.19 -2.77 -0.52
N LYS A 104 -1.38 -2.92 -1.11
CA LYS A 104 -2.61 -2.37 -0.53
C LYS A 104 -2.95 -3.13 0.74
N ALA A 105 -2.87 -2.46 1.88
CA ALA A 105 -3.04 -3.11 3.19
C ALA A 105 -4.42 -3.76 3.37
N GLY A 106 -5.44 -3.23 2.68
CA GLY A 106 -6.79 -3.80 2.74
C GLY A 106 -6.91 -5.18 2.11
N THR A 107 -5.94 -5.59 1.27
CA THR A 107 -5.95 -6.93 0.65
C THR A 107 -5.24 -7.99 1.50
N LEU A 108 -4.59 -7.60 2.59
CA LEU A 108 -3.97 -8.55 3.52
C LEU A 108 -5.06 -9.37 4.23
N ASP A 109 -4.81 -10.66 4.38
CA ASP A 109 -5.75 -11.57 5.07
C ASP A 109 -5.90 -11.21 6.54
N SER A 110 -4.84 -10.67 7.15
CA SER A 110 -4.83 -10.19 8.52
C SER A 110 -4.14 -8.83 8.53
N ASN A 111 -4.83 -7.80 8.98
CA ASN A 111 -4.32 -6.43 9.00
C ASN A 111 -4.72 -5.63 10.25
N GLU A 112 -5.15 -6.32 11.32
CA GLU A 112 -5.51 -5.68 12.58
C GLU A 112 -4.32 -4.97 13.22
N TRP A 113 -3.11 -5.40 12.88
CA TRP A 113 -1.86 -4.80 13.34
C TRP A 113 -1.50 -3.51 12.59
N PHE A 114 -2.20 -3.19 11.48
CA PHE A 114 -1.88 -2.04 10.67
C PHE A 114 -2.02 -0.76 11.50
N HIS A 115 -0.92 0.00 11.57
CA HIS A 115 -0.87 1.27 12.28
C HIS A 115 0.00 2.21 11.48
N PRO A 116 -0.58 3.12 10.69
CA PRO A 116 0.20 3.95 9.78
C PRO A 116 1.16 4.84 10.55
N VAL A 117 2.45 4.70 10.28
CA VAL A 117 3.50 5.51 10.89
C VAL A 117 3.85 6.73 10.05
N TRP A 118 3.37 6.75 8.79
CA TRP A 118 3.55 7.87 7.86
C TRP A 118 2.24 8.23 7.21
N GLU A 119 2.03 9.53 7.00
CA GLU A 119 1.02 10.03 6.08
C GLU A 119 1.74 10.80 4.99
N LEU A 120 1.52 10.42 3.74
CA LEU A 120 2.23 10.93 2.58
C LEU A 120 1.34 11.88 1.79
N PHE A 121 1.95 12.89 1.17
CA PHE A 121 1.24 13.87 0.34
C PHE A 121 0.12 14.56 1.13
N ILE A 122 0.45 15.02 2.33
CA ILE A 122 -0.55 15.57 3.27
C ILE A 122 -1.20 16.86 2.75
N GLY A 123 -0.55 17.58 1.82
CA GLY A 123 -1.17 18.74 1.16
C GLY A 123 -2.43 18.39 0.38
N ARG A 124 -2.65 17.10 0.09
CA ARG A 124 -3.84 16.60 -0.61
C ARG A 124 -4.82 15.89 0.32
N ARG A 125 -4.56 15.87 1.64
CA ARG A 125 -5.49 15.29 2.61
C ARG A 125 -6.85 15.97 2.48
N ARG A 126 -7.90 15.16 2.50
CA ARG A 126 -9.26 15.71 2.45
C ARG A 126 -9.59 16.44 3.75
N PRO A 127 -10.28 17.58 3.67
CA PRO A 127 -10.57 18.38 4.87
C PRO A 127 -11.33 17.62 5.96
N TRP A 128 -12.10 16.60 5.58
CA TRP A 128 -12.90 15.79 6.51
C TRP A 128 -12.14 14.58 7.07
N VAL A 129 -10.84 14.45 6.77
CA VAL A 129 -10.00 13.37 7.29
C VAL A 129 -9.03 13.96 8.32
N SER A 130 -9.09 13.43 9.53
CA SER A 130 -8.19 13.83 10.62
C SER A 130 -6.84 13.15 10.46
N PRO A 131 -5.73 13.83 10.82
CA PRO A 131 -4.43 13.17 10.87
C PRO A 131 -4.40 12.01 11.85
N VAL A 132 -3.62 10.98 11.53
CA VAL A 132 -3.39 9.87 12.45
C VAL A 132 -2.46 10.36 13.56
N PRO A 133 -2.86 10.25 14.85
CA PRO A 133 -2.01 10.69 15.94
C PRO A 133 -0.66 9.97 15.93
N GLY A 134 0.42 10.75 16.03
CA GLY A 134 1.79 10.21 16.09
C GLY A 134 2.41 9.85 14.75
N ALA A 135 1.65 9.83 13.65
CA ALA A 135 2.20 9.52 12.35
C ALA A 135 3.05 10.69 11.83
N LYS A 136 4.17 10.36 11.18
CA LYS A 136 4.98 11.36 10.49
C LYS A 136 4.20 11.90 9.30
N GLN A 137 4.23 13.23 9.14
CA GLN A 137 3.51 13.93 8.09
C GLN A 137 4.51 14.33 7.01
N SER A 138 4.32 13.86 5.79
CA SER A 138 5.18 14.17 4.66
C SER A 138 4.39 14.76 3.51
N ASP A 139 4.93 15.80 2.88
CA ASP A 139 4.31 16.39 1.69
C ASP A 139 4.75 15.69 0.39
N GLY A 140 5.34 14.54 0.51
CA GLY A 140 5.81 13.71 -0.61
C GLY A 140 5.96 12.27 -0.18
N ASN A 141 6.90 11.55 -0.81
CA ASN A 141 7.24 10.18 -0.48
C ASN A 141 7.97 10.09 0.86
N PRO A 142 7.93 8.91 1.51
CA PRO A 142 8.68 8.73 2.75
C PRO A 142 10.19 8.70 2.50
N ASP A 143 10.92 9.02 3.53
CA ASP A 143 12.37 9.02 3.57
C ASP A 143 12.84 7.64 4.04
N ILE A 144 12.87 6.67 3.14
CA ILE A 144 13.25 5.29 3.46
C ILE A 144 14.30 4.74 2.52
#